data_da5f2b5741de68564f1b424975ab01f4
#
_entry.id   da5f2b5741de68564f1b424975ab01f4
#
_cell.length_a   1.000
_cell.length_b   1.000
_cell.length_c   1.000
_cell.angle_alpha   90.00
_cell.angle_beta   90.00
_cell.angle_gamma   90.00
#
_symmetry.space_group_name_H-M   'P 1'
#
loop_
_entity.id
_entity.type
_entity.pdbx_description
1 polymer ?
#
loop_
_entity_poly.entity_id
_entity_poly.type
_entity_poly.pdbx_seq_one_letter_code
_entity_poly.pdbx_strand_id
1 'polypeptide(L)'
;MSNYVFVGLGNPGQEYEGTRHNTGRILLSIIGKQYDAEWKEDKKLSAQVAKIKVGLPASASRRQAGKSPVTLVLPDTFMNNSGKSIKPLITSVKSAEKLVVVYDDLDMPFGSSKISFNKSSGGHRGLESIIKAIKTEKFARVRVGISPKTPTGKLKKPSGEDAVMKVIMGKFKPEEMLVLKKLSKKISEALETFVSSGLERAMTRFN
;
A
#
# COMPACT_ATOMS: atom_id res chain seq x y z
N MET A 1 -20.95 -5.67 9.34
CA MET A 1 -19.67 -5.06 9.79
C MET A 1 -18.90 -4.60 8.57
N SER A 2 -18.41 -3.39 8.55
CA SER A 2 -17.73 -2.82 7.37
C SER A 2 -16.27 -3.30 7.33
N ASN A 3 -15.94 -3.99 6.24
CA ASN A 3 -14.64 -4.59 6.00
C ASN A 3 -13.63 -3.54 5.54
N TYR A 4 -12.44 -3.49 6.14
CA TYR A 4 -11.31 -2.70 5.64
C TYR A 4 -10.66 -3.43 4.46
N VAL A 5 -10.18 -2.68 3.46
CA VAL A 5 -9.50 -3.23 2.29
C VAL A 5 -8.12 -2.59 2.19
N PHE A 6 -7.06 -3.40 2.25
CA PHE A 6 -5.69 -2.95 2.06
C PHE A 6 -5.15 -3.52 0.75
N VAL A 7 -4.65 -2.64 -0.09
CA VAL A 7 -4.17 -2.96 -1.43
C VAL A 7 -2.68 -2.69 -1.53
N GLY A 8 -1.92 -3.67 -1.98
CA GLY A 8 -0.51 -3.50 -2.34
C GLY A 8 -0.35 -3.44 -3.85
N LEU A 9 -0.01 -2.27 -4.39
CA LEU A 9 0.17 -2.11 -5.83
C LEU A 9 1.47 -2.76 -6.32
N GLY A 10 1.40 -3.35 -7.50
CA GLY A 10 2.50 -4.00 -8.19
C GLY A 10 2.00 -4.74 -9.44
N ASN A 11 2.90 -5.02 -10.37
CA ASN A 11 2.64 -5.85 -11.54
C ASN A 11 2.78 -7.34 -11.18
N PRO A 12 1.97 -8.23 -11.76
CA PRO A 12 2.17 -9.67 -11.70
C PRO A 12 3.33 -10.06 -12.67
N GLY A 13 3.91 -11.24 -12.41
CA GLY A 13 4.95 -11.82 -13.25
C GLY A 13 6.34 -11.75 -12.65
N GLN A 14 7.14 -12.77 -12.94
CA GLN A 14 8.46 -12.97 -12.37
C GLN A 14 9.45 -11.84 -12.75
N GLU A 15 9.28 -11.23 -13.92
CA GLU A 15 10.06 -10.10 -14.40
C GLU A 15 9.91 -8.86 -13.50
N TYR A 16 8.74 -8.68 -12.85
CA TYR A 16 8.46 -7.55 -11.95
C TYR A 16 8.79 -7.83 -10.49
N GLU A 17 9.12 -9.08 -10.16
CA GLU A 17 9.49 -9.44 -8.79
C GLU A 17 10.71 -8.66 -8.32
N GLY A 18 10.58 -8.07 -7.13
CA GLY A 18 11.64 -7.27 -6.50
C GLY A 18 11.86 -5.90 -7.12
N THR A 19 11.08 -5.48 -8.14
CA THR A 19 11.18 -4.13 -8.70
C THR A 19 10.64 -3.08 -7.72
N ARG A 20 11.12 -1.83 -7.87
CA ARG A 20 10.66 -0.71 -7.04
C ARG A 20 9.18 -0.39 -7.26
N HIS A 21 8.66 -0.61 -8.48
CA HIS A 21 7.24 -0.43 -8.77
C HIS A 21 6.35 -1.48 -8.07
N ASN A 22 6.93 -2.58 -7.59
CA ASN A 22 6.23 -3.59 -6.80
C ASN A 22 6.33 -3.36 -5.28
N THR A 23 6.78 -2.19 -4.84
CA THR A 23 6.94 -1.86 -3.41
C THR A 23 5.67 -2.11 -2.60
N GLY A 24 4.51 -1.70 -3.10
CA GLY A 24 3.23 -1.93 -2.43
C GLY A 24 2.93 -3.42 -2.25
N ARG A 25 3.08 -4.20 -3.32
CA ARG A 25 2.90 -5.66 -3.33
C ARG A 25 3.87 -6.35 -2.38
N ILE A 26 5.14 -5.98 -2.42
CA ILE A 26 6.19 -6.52 -1.53
C ILE A 26 5.84 -6.26 -0.06
N LEU A 27 5.55 -5.02 0.30
CA LEU A 27 5.26 -4.65 1.68
C LEU A 27 4.00 -5.32 2.21
N LEU A 28 2.92 -5.35 1.42
CA LEU A 28 1.68 -5.99 1.86
C LEU A 28 1.83 -7.51 1.98
N SER A 29 2.65 -8.15 1.15
CA SER A 29 3.01 -9.57 1.29
C SER A 29 3.80 -9.83 2.58
N ILE A 30 4.75 -8.96 2.93
CA ILE A 30 5.51 -9.07 4.20
C ILE A 30 4.57 -8.88 5.39
N ILE A 31 3.67 -7.87 5.33
CA ILE A 31 2.68 -7.63 6.39
C ILE A 31 1.73 -8.82 6.49
N GLY A 32 1.24 -9.36 5.37
CA GLY A 32 0.40 -10.56 5.39
C GLY A 32 1.06 -11.72 6.12
N LYS A 33 2.35 -11.96 5.91
CA LYS A 33 3.10 -13.00 6.65
C LYS A 33 3.16 -12.77 8.17
N GLN A 34 3.12 -11.51 8.63
CA GLN A 34 3.08 -11.20 10.08
C GLN A 34 1.74 -11.59 10.73
N TYR A 35 0.71 -11.78 9.93
CA TYR A 35 -0.64 -12.19 10.35
C TYR A 35 -0.99 -13.62 9.93
N ASP A 36 -0.01 -14.42 9.50
CA ASP A 36 -0.21 -15.78 8.99
C ASP A 36 -1.29 -15.83 7.88
N ALA A 37 -1.28 -14.80 7.02
CA ALA A 37 -2.29 -14.65 5.98
C ALA A 37 -2.17 -15.73 4.90
N GLU A 38 -3.24 -16.47 4.69
CA GLU A 38 -3.38 -17.41 3.58
C GLU A 38 -3.85 -16.69 2.33
N TRP A 39 -2.96 -16.55 1.34
CA TRP A 39 -3.29 -15.97 0.05
C TRP A 39 -4.01 -16.96 -0.85
N LYS A 40 -5.11 -16.51 -1.47
CA LYS A 40 -5.90 -17.30 -2.42
C LYS A 40 -6.18 -16.47 -3.66
N GLU A 41 -6.10 -17.09 -4.81
CA GLU A 41 -6.50 -16.46 -6.06
C GLU A 41 -8.01 -16.19 -6.05
N ASP A 42 -8.39 -14.93 -6.32
CA ASP A 42 -9.77 -14.55 -6.61
C ASP A 42 -9.88 -14.15 -8.08
N LYS A 43 -10.38 -15.04 -8.92
CA LYS A 43 -10.53 -14.83 -10.37
C LYS A 43 -11.47 -13.67 -10.71
N LYS A 44 -12.50 -13.41 -9.88
CA LYS A 44 -13.45 -12.30 -10.11
C LYS A 44 -12.78 -10.95 -9.89
N LEU A 45 -11.86 -10.89 -8.94
CA LEU A 45 -11.08 -9.70 -8.65
C LEU A 45 -9.80 -9.63 -9.50
N SER A 46 -9.39 -10.72 -10.16
CA SER A 46 -8.06 -10.85 -10.77
C SER A 46 -6.98 -10.41 -9.78
N ALA A 47 -6.95 -11.05 -8.61
CA ALA A 47 -6.07 -10.67 -7.51
C ALA A 47 -5.77 -11.86 -6.58
N GLN A 48 -4.62 -11.83 -5.90
CA GLN A 48 -4.42 -12.61 -4.70
C GLN A 48 -5.09 -11.91 -3.52
N VAL A 49 -5.88 -12.64 -2.76
CA VAL A 49 -6.66 -12.10 -1.65
C VAL A 49 -6.38 -12.92 -0.39
N ALA A 50 -6.21 -12.23 0.74
CA ALA A 50 -6.16 -12.86 2.05
C ALA A 50 -7.07 -12.12 3.04
N LYS A 51 -7.63 -12.84 4.00
CA LYS A 51 -8.44 -12.27 5.09
C LYS A 51 -7.69 -12.40 6.39
N ILE A 52 -7.49 -11.27 7.06
CA ILE A 52 -6.86 -11.22 8.38
C ILE A 52 -7.79 -10.55 9.39
N LYS A 53 -7.48 -10.70 10.66
CA LYS A 53 -8.15 -9.98 11.74
C LYS A 53 -7.13 -9.07 12.43
N VAL A 54 -7.32 -7.78 12.30
CA VAL A 54 -6.46 -6.76 12.93
C VAL A 54 -7.05 -6.44 14.31
N GLY A 55 -6.26 -6.66 15.34
CA GLY A 55 -6.62 -6.35 16.73
C GLY A 55 -6.21 -4.93 17.11
N LEU A 56 -6.76 -4.44 18.23
CA LEU A 56 -6.29 -3.21 18.86
C LEU A 56 -4.92 -3.46 19.51
N PRO A 57 -4.01 -2.45 19.49
CA PRO A 57 -2.78 -2.54 20.27
C PRO A 57 -3.09 -2.76 21.76
N ALA A 58 -2.21 -3.47 22.45
CA ALA A 58 -2.37 -3.85 23.86
C ALA A 58 -2.66 -2.67 24.83
N SER A 59 -2.42 -1.42 24.39
CA SER A 59 -2.71 -0.18 25.12
C SER A 59 -4.16 0.32 25.00
N ALA A 60 -4.99 -0.34 24.19
CA ALA A 60 -6.38 0.08 24.04
C ALA A 60 -7.24 -0.41 25.21
N SER A 61 -8.17 0.45 25.68
CA SER A 61 -9.06 0.11 26.78
C SER A 61 -9.89 -1.15 26.48
N ARG A 62 -10.17 -1.97 27.50
CA ARG A 62 -10.95 -3.23 27.42
C ARG A 62 -12.30 -3.12 26.68
N ARG A 63 -12.87 -1.92 26.53
CA ARG A 63 -14.14 -1.68 25.82
C ARG A 63 -14.02 -1.74 24.28
N GLN A 64 -12.81 -1.71 23.73
CA GLN A 64 -12.54 -1.72 22.28
C GLN A 64 -11.82 -3.00 21.80
N ALA A 65 -11.77 -4.04 22.61
CA ALA A 65 -11.04 -5.29 22.37
C ALA A 65 -11.68 -6.18 21.27
N GLY A 66 -12.04 -5.60 20.13
CA GLY A 66 -12.57 -6.33 18.97
C GLY A 66 -11.54 -6.43 17.85
N LYS A 67 -11.39 -7.61 17.26
CA LYS A 67 -10.61 -7.79 16.01
C LYS A 67 -11.48 -7.38 14.82
N SER A 68 -11.04 -6.39 14.05
CA SER A 68 -11.72 -5.98 12.81
C SER A 68 -11.29 -6.83 11.62
N PRO A 69 -12.21 -7.28 10.76
CA PRO A 69 -11.87 -8.00 9.56
C PRO A 69 -11.23 -7.04 8.54
N VAL A 70 -10.14 -7.47 7.94
CA VAL A 70 -9.41 -6.77 6.90
C VAL A 70 -9.18 -7.72 5.72
N THR A 71 -9.48 -7.25 4.52
CA THR A 71 -9.14 -7.93 3.28
C THR A 71 -7.86 -7.34 2.71
N LEU A 72 -6.84 -8.16 2.55
CA LEU A 72 -5.61 -7.83 1.84
C LEU A 72 -5.79 -8.19 0.37
N VAL A 73 -5.36 -7.32 -0.53
CA VAL A 73 -5.51 -7.50 -1.98
C VAL A 73 -4.20 -7.17 -2.69
N LEU A 74 -3.70 -8.10 -3.49
CA LEU A 74 -2.59 -7.90 -4.41
C LEU A 74 -3.13 -8.09 -5.83
N PRO A 75 -3.39 -7.00 -6.57
CA PRO A 75 -3.89 -7.11 -7.95
C PRO A 75 -2.97 -7.95 -8.83
N ASP A 76 -3.52 -8.89 -9.57
CA ASP A 76 -2.82 -9.67 -10.61
C ASP A 76 -3.08 -9.08 -12.01
N THR A 77 -3.57 -7.85 -12.07
CA THR A 77 -3.62 -7.01 -13.26
C THR A 77 -2.35 -6.19 -13.40
N PHE A 78 -2.01 -5.75 -14.63
CA PHE A 78 -0.97 -4.73 -14.79
C PHE A 78 -1.35 -3.44 -14.05
N MET A 79 -0.33 -2.66 -13.66
CA MET A 79 -0.46 -1.47 -12.82
C MET A 79 -1.58 -0.52 -13.27
N ASN A 80 -1.63 -0.20 -14.56
CA ASN A 80 -2.64 0.68 -15.16
C ASN A 80 -4.08 0.10 -15.16
N ASN A 81 -4.26 -1.15 -14.76
CA ASN A 81 -5.54 -1.85 -14.65
C ASN A 81 -5.90 -2.23 -13.21
N SER A 82 -5.14 -1.79 -12.21
CA SER A 82 -5.35 -2.15 -10.80
C SER A 82 -6.77 -1.83 -10.29
N GLY A 83 -7.41 -0.80 -10.84
CA GLY A 83 -8.77 -0.42 -10.51
C GLY A 83 -9.83 -1.51 -10.78
N LYS A 84 -9.57 -2.44 -11.73
CA LYS A 84 -10.48 -3.56 -12.02
C LYS A 84 -10.62 -4.48 -10.81
N SER A 85 -9.51 -4.76 -10.12
CA SER A 85 -9.47 -5.59 -8.92
C SER A 85 -10.16 -4.94 -7.71
N ILE A 86 -10.21 -3.62 -7.67
CA ILE A 86 -10.65 -2.87 -6.49
C ILE A 86 -12.12 -2.44 -6.59
N LYS A 87 -12.58 -2.12 -7.80
CA LYS A 87 -13.97 -1.65 -8.05
C LYS A 87 -15.06 -2.54 -7.43
N PRO A 88 -15.00 -3.89 -7.50
CA PRO A 88 -16.03 -4.75 -6.90
C PRO A 88 -16.08 -4.69 -5.37
N LEU A 89 -14.98 -4.30 -4.73
CA LEU A 89 -14.87 -4.21 -3.26
C LEU A 89 -15.31 -2.84 -2.73
N ILE A 90 -15.26 -1.80 -3.56
CA ILE A 90 -15.52 -0.41 -3.18
C ILE A 90 -16.69 0.13 -3.98
N THR A 91 -17.87 0.06 -3.38
CA THR A 91 -19.15 0.39 -4.05
C THR A 91 -19.69 1.78 -3.70
N SER A 92 -19.06 2.48 -2.75
CA SER A 92 -19.49 3.81 -2.29
C SER A 92 -18.32 4.61 -1.74
N VAL A 93 -18.50 5.93 -1.61
CA VAL A 93 -17.51 6.82 -0.95
C VAL A 93 -17.25 6.36 0.49
N LYS A 94 -18.27 5.95 1.22
CA LYS A 94 -18.15 5.43 2.59
C LYS A 94 -17.29 4.15 2.66
N SER A 95 -17.37 3.27 1.66
CA SER A 95 -16.50 2.11 1.57
C SER A 95 -15.07 2.50 1.14
N ALA A 96 -14.91 3.54 0.32
CA ALA A 96 -13.59 4.06 -0.05
C ALA A 96 -12.81 4.64 1.14
N GLU A 97 -13.47 5.22 2.13
CA GLU A 97 -12.83 5.70 3.36
C GLU A 97 -12.16 4.59 4.19
N LYS A 98 -12.49 3.31 3.91
CA LYS A 98 -11.88 2.11 4.52
C LYS A 98 -10.86 1.43 3.60
N LEU A 99 -10.60 1.99 2.45
CA LEU A 99 -9.56 1.57 1.53
C LEU A 99 -8.24 2.21 1.92
N VAL A 100 -7.18 1.39 1.97
CA VAL A 100 -5.79 1.85 2.05
C VAL A 100 -5.02 1.27 0.87
N VAL A 101 -4.33 2.13 0.13
CA VAL A 101 -3.48 1.72 -0.98
C VAL A 101 -2.01 1.97 -0.63
N VAL A 102 -1.21 0.91 -0.62
CA VAL A 102 0.24 0.96 -0.41
C VAL A 102 0.92 0.96 -1.77
N TYR A 103 1.81 1.92 -2.03
CA TYR A 103 2.45 2.09 -3.34
C TYR A 103 3.79 2.83 -3.25
N ASP A 104 4.57 2.76 -4.30
CA ASP A 104 5.86 3.44 -4.48
C ASP A 104 5.67 4.91 -4.84
N ASP A 105 6.52 5.77 -4.29
CA ASP A 105 6.46 7.21 -4.52
C ASP A 105 7.84 7.79 -4.83
N LEU A 106 7.94 8.41 -6.00
CA LEU A 106 9.17 9.05 -6.49
C LEU A 106 9.45 10.40 -5.83
N ASP A 107 8.46 11.02 -5.21
CA ASP A 107 8.61 12.30 -4.50
C ASP A 107 9.13 12.12 -3.06
N MET A 108 9.45 10.90 -2.69
CA MET A 108 9.93 10.56 -1.35
C MET A 108 11.23 9.76 -1.41
N PRO A 109 12.15 10.01 -0.47
CA PRO A 109 13.41 9.28 -0.42
C PRO A 109 13.18 7.81 -0.02
N PHE A 110 13.98 6.91 -0.58
CA PHE A 110 13.96 5.50 -0.25
C PHE A 110 14.06 5.26 1.27
N GLY A 111 13.25 4.33 1.76
CA GLY A 111 13.19 3.97 3.18
C GLY A 111 12.30 4.88 4.04
N SER A 112 11.60 5.84 3.43
CA SER A 112 10.59 6.65 4.10
C SER A 112 9.18 6.21 3.75
N SER A 113 8.21 6.51 4.63
CA SER A 113 6.78 6.34 4.35
C SER A 113 5.97 7.48 4.91
N LYS A 114 4.84 7.77 4.28
CA LYS A 114 3.88 8.79 4.71
C LYS A 114 2.45 8.35 4.41
N ILE A 115 1.53 8.60 5.34
CA ILE A 115 0.10 8.42 5.11
C ILE A 115 -0.48 9.71 4.55
N SER A 116 -1.32 9.60 3.54
CA SER A 116 -2.09 10.72 2.98
C SER A 116 -3.52 10.32 2.67
N PHE A 117 -4.40 11.30 2.56
CA PHE A 117 -5.82 11.09 2.27
C PHE A 117 -6.30 12.12 1.26
N ASN A 118 -7.22 11.72 0.39
CA ASN A 118 -7.89 12.62 -0.57
C ASN A 118 -6.90 13.47 -1.37
N LYS A 119 -5.98 12.79 -2.09
CA LYS A 119 -4.95 13.39 -2.93
C LYS A 119 -5.07 12.86 -4.35
N SER A 120 -4.58 13.59 -5.35
CA SER A 120 -4.44 13.12 -6.72
C SER A 120 -3.46 11.95 -6.82
N SER A 121 -3.39 11.30 -7.99
CA SER A 121 -2.49 10.15 -8.23
C SER A 121 -1.01 10.51 -8.20
N GLY A 122 -0.65 11.77 -8.40
CA GLY A 122 0.73 12.18 -8.60
C GLY A 122 1.40 11.55 -9.85
N GLY A 123 0.59 11.15 -10.84
CA GLY A 123 1.05 10.44 -12.05
C GLY A 123 1.27 8.94 -11.87
N HIS A 124 0.99 8.40 -10.68
CA HIS A 124 1.12 6.95 -10.46
C HIS A 124 -0.03 6.19 -11.13
N ARG A 125 0.29 5.44 -12.21
CA ARG A 125 -0.69 4.77 -13.09
C ARG A 125 -1.65 3.84 -12.35
N GLY A 126 -1.20 3.16 -11.29
CA GLY A 126 -2.06 2.29 -10.47
C GLY A 126 -3.08 3.07 -9.66
N LEU A 127 -2.69 4.20 -9.07
CA LEU A 127 -3.62 5.09 -8.36
C LEU A 127 -4.63 5.72 -9.32
N GLU A 128 -4.20 6.18 -10.51
CA GLU A 128 -5.10 6.70 -11.54
C GLU A 128 -6.17 5.67 -11.90
N SER A 129 -5.75 4.43 -12.11
CA SER A 129 -6.66 3.32 -12.41
C SER A 129 -7.68 3.10 -11.31
N ILE A 130 -7.26 3.13 -10.03
CA ILE A 130 -8.16 2.99 -8.88
C ILE A 130 -9.12 4.18 -8.81
N ILE A 131 -8.62 5.42 -8.84
CA ILE A 131 -9.44 6.65 -8.78
C ILE A 131 -10.50 6.65 -9.88
N LYS A 132 -10.10 6.33 -11.12
CA LYS A 132 -11.02 6.21 -12.27
C LYS A 132 -12.10 5.15 -12.05
N ALA A 133 -11.72 3.99 -11.49
CA ALA A 133 -12.63 2.88 -11.29
C ALA A 133 -13.66 3.12 -10.18
N ILE A 134 -13.23 3.69 -9.03
CA ILE A 134 -14.11 3.95 -7.87
C ILE A 134 -14.69 5.37 -7.84
N LYS A 135 -14.27 6.24 -8.77
CA LYS A 135 -14.74 7.63 -8.96
C LYS A 135 -14.61 8.52 -7.73
N THR A 136 -13.58 8.30 -6.93
CA THR A 136 -13.29 9.13 -5.75
C THR A 136 -11.80 9.05 -5.38
N GLU A 137 -11.29 10.12 -4.78
CA GLU A 137 -9.97 10.21 -4.17
C GLU A 137 -10.01 10.02 -2.64
N LYS A 138 -11.21 9.92 -2.04
CA LYS A 138 -11.44 9.85 -0.60
C LYS A 138 -11.08 8.47 -0.02
N PHE A 139 -9.80 8.10 -0.13
CA PHE A 139 -9.22 6.91 0.49
C PHE A 139 -7.82 7.20 1.03
N ALA A 140 -7.41 6.38 1.99
CA ALA A 140 -6.08 6.49 2.57
C ALA A 140 -5.00 5.88 1.68
N ARG A 141 -3.81 6.46 1.70
CA ARG A 141 -2.64 6.00 0.96
C ARG A 141 -1.44 5.91 1.87
N VAL A 142 -0.70 4.82 1.76
CA VAL A 142 0.64 4.69 2.32
C VAL A 142 1.63 4.89 1.18
N ARG A 143 2.21 6.07 1.11
CA ARG A 143 3.25 6.46 0.16
C ARG A 143 4.58 5.92 0.66
N VAL A 144 5.29 5.20 -0.16
CA VAL A 144 6.59 4.60 0.19
C VAL A 144 7.66 5.13 -0.75
N GLY A 145 8.61 5.88 -0.21
CA GLY A 145 9.67 6.49 -0.98
C GLY A 145 10.59 5.46 -1.62
N ILE A 146 10.88 5.65 -2.90
CA ILE A 146 11.78 4.81 -3.69
C ILE A 146 12.92 5.58 -4.37
N SER A 147 12.90 6.91 -4.32
CA SER A 147 13.95 7.72 -4.94
C SER A 147 15.25 7.70 -4.16
N PRO A 148 16.39 7.65 -4.82
CA PRO A 148 17.69 7.71 -4.17
C PRO A 148 17.91 9.07 -3.51
N LYS A 149 18.84 9.10 -2.54
CA LYS A 149 19.36 10.34 -1.95
C LYS A 149 20.71 10.69 -2.56
N THR A 150 21.02 11.98 -2.60
CA THR A 150 22.39 12.45 -2.85
C THR A 150 23.28 12.12 -1.65
N PRO A 151 24.61 12.18 -1.78
CA PRO A 151 25.51 12.04 -0.63
C PRO A 151 25.23 13.04 0.51
N THR A 152 24.66 14.21 0.17
CA THR A 152 24.23 15.23 1.14
C THR A 152 22.83 14.99 1.73
N GLY A 153 22.20 13.85 1.42
CA GLY A 153 20.88 13.46 1.93
C GLY A 153 19.68 14.07 1.21
N LYS A 154 19.88 14.91 0.20
CA LYS A 154 18.79 15.50 -0.60
C LYS A 154 18.15 14.46 -1.52
N LEU A 155 16.85 14.58 -1.77
CA LEU A 155 16.13 13.76 -2.72
C LEU A 155 16.70 13.92 -4.14
N LYS A 156 17.05 12.81 -4.79
CA LYS A 156 17.41 12.78 -6.20
C LYS A 156 16.24 12.20 -7.02
N LYS A 157 15.25 13.08 -7.27
CA LYS A 157 14.07 12.68 -8.06
C LYS A 157 14.48 12.45 -9.51
N PRO A 158 14.11 11.30 -10.14
CA PRO A 158 14.32 11.10 -11.56
C PRO A 158 13.46 12.08 -12.38
N SER A 159 13.98 12.59 -13.47
CA SER A 159 13.28 13.50 -14.38
C SER A 159 13.30 12.93 -15.79
N GLY A 160 12.16 13.00 -16.48
CA GLY A 160 11.94 12.39 -17.79
C GLY A 160 11.51 10.92 -17.70
N GLU A 161 10.81 10.46 -18.75
CA GLU A 161 10.16 9.15 -18.75
C GLU A 161 11.17 8.01 -18.60
N ASP A 162 12.28 8.04 -19.34
CA ASP A 162 13.31 7.00 -19.29
C ASP A 162 13.97 6.88 -17.91
N ALA A 163 14.26 8.03 -17.26
CA ALA A 163 14.84 8.03 -15.92
C ALA A 163 13.85 7.49 -14.88
N VAL A 164 12.58 7.82 -15.00
CA VAL A 164 11.50 7.28 -14.15
C VAL A 164 11.38 5.78 -14.36
N MET A 165 11.29 5.31 -15.62
CA MET A 165 11.20 3.89 -15.95
C MET A 165 12.41 3.10 -15.42
N LYS A 166 13.62 3.63 -15.57
CA LYS A 166 14.84 3.01 -15.04
C LYS A 166 14.78 2.83 -13.51
N VAL A 167 14.24 3.81 -12.79
CA VAL A 167 14.10 3.71 -11.32
C VAL A 167 13.02 2.71 -10.95
N ILE A 168 11.80 2.83 -11.46
CA ILE A 168 10.67 1.99 -11.04
C ILE A 168 10.84 0.52 -11.43
N MET A 169 11.50 0.24 -12.58
CA MET A 169 11.82 -1.13 -13.04
C MET A 169 13.09 -1.69 -12.41
N GLY A 170 13.90 -0.87 -11.76
CA GLY A 170 15.08 -1.33 -11.03
C GLY A 170 14.69 -2.21 -9.86
N LYS A 171 15.39 -3.34 -9.68
CA LYS A 171 15.18 -4.25 -8.55
C LYS A 171 15.83 -3.70 -7.28
N PHE A 172 15.22 -3.99 -6.14
CA PHE A 172 15.84 -3.74 -4.85
C PHE A 172 17.02 -4.67 -4.62
N LYS A 173 18.10 -4.12 -4.05
CA LYS A 173 19.24 -4.89 -3.58
C LYS A 173 18.91 -5.61 -2.25
N PRO A 174 19.65 -6.68 -1.89
CA PRO A 174 19.42 -7.39 -0.63
C PRO A 174 19.38 -6.49 0.61
N GLU A 175 20.29 -5.53 0.71
CA GLU A 175 20.33 -4.56 1.81
C GLU A 175 19.11 -3.62 1.82
N GLU A 176 18.58 -3.26 0.65
CA GLU A 176 17.36 -2.45 0.52
C GLU A 176 16.12 -3.26 0.94
N MET A 177 16.08 -4.56 0.66
CA MET A 177 15.01 -5.43 1.14
C MET A 177 14.96 -5.52 2.67
N LEU A 178 16.11 -5.44 3.36
CA LEU A 178 16.16 -5.34 4.82
C LEU A 178 15.52 -4.04 5.33
N VAL A 179 15.73 -2.93 4.61
CA VAL A 179 15.08 -1.64 4.92
C VAL A 179 13.57 -1.76 4.75
N LEU A 180 13.07 -2.35 3.64
CA LEU A 180 11.65 -2.58 3.43
C LEU A 180 11.05 -3.48 4.52
N LYS A 181 11.77 -4.51 4.97
CA LYS A 181 11.34 -5.38 6.08
C LYS A 181 11.22 -4.62 7.40
N LYS A 182 12.11 -3.67 7.68
CA LYS A 182 11.97 -2.78 8.85
C LYS A 182 10.77 -1.83 8.68
N LEU A 183 10.63 -1.25 7.49
CA LEU A 183 9.55 -0.33 7.17
C LEU A 183 8.17 -1.00 7.24
N SER A 184 8.07 -2.29 6.86
CA SER A 184 6.82 -3.03 6.94
C SER A 184 6.25 -3.12 8.37
N LYS A 185 7.10 -3.17 9.40
CA LYS A 185 6.67 -3.13 10.80
C LYS A 185 5.99 -1.80 11.13
N LYS A 186 6.65 -0.67 10.77
CA LYS A 186 6.07 0.67 10.97
C LYS A 186 4.74 0.82 10.23
N ILE A 187 4.67 0.34 8.98
CA ILE A 187 3.44 0.40 8.18
C ILE A 187 2.36 -0.49 8.79
N SER A 188 2.69 -1.70 9.27
CA SER A 188 1.73 -2.59 9.95
C SER A 188 1.10 -1.89 11.16
N GLU A 189 1.91 -1.28 12.03
CA GLU A 189 1.41 -0.50 13.19
C GLU A 189 0.53 0.68 12.76
N ALA A 190 0.87 1.34 11.65
CA ALA A 190 0.07 2.42 11.11
C ALA A 190 -1.31 1.94 10.60
N LEU A 191 -1.35 0.78 9.92
CA LEU A 191 -2.58 0.15 9.46
C LEU A 191 -3.44 -0.34 10.63
N GLU A 192 -2.82 -0.90 11.68
CA GLU A 192 -3.51 -1.26 12.92
C GLU A 192 -4.14 -0.03 13.59
N THR A 193 -3.39 1.06 13.68
CA THR A 193 -3.87 2.33 14.23
C THR A 193 -5.01 2.91 13.40
N PHE A 194 -4.91 2.81 12.06
CA PHE A 194 -5.99 3.22 11.16
C PHE A 194 -7.29 2.43 11.41
N VAL A 195 -7.21 1.11 11.56
CA VAL A 195 -8.37 0.25 11.81
C VAL A 195 -8.97 0.50 13.20
N SER A 196 -8.12 0.71 14.20
CA SER A 196 -8.54 0.79 15.60
C SER A 196 -8.93 2.20 16.06
N SER A 197 -8.28 3.22 15.54
CA SER A 197 -8.34 4.59 16.06
C SER A 197 -8.61 5.64 14.99
N GLY A 198 -8.75 5.20 13.74
CA GLY A 198 -9.07 6.08 12.61
C GLY A 198 -7.86 6.72 11.94
N LEU A 199 -8.15 7.37 10.81
CA LEU A 199 -7.15 7.92 9.91
C LEU A 199 -6.32 9.04 10.54
N GLU A 200 -6.96 9.99 11.21
CA GLU A 200 -6.27 11.15 11.80
C GLU A 200 -5.20 10.71 12.79
N ARG A 201 -5.55 9.74 13.65
CA ARG A 201 -4.59 9.22 14.64
C ARG A 201 -3.44 8.47 13.98
N ALA A 202 -3.71 7.71 12.93
CA ALA A 202 -2.66 7.07 12.15
C ALA A 202 -1.73 8.10 11.49
N MET A 203 -2.29 9.16 10.89
CA MET A 203 -1.47 10.22 10.27
C MET A 203 -0.63 10.98 11.29
N THR A 204 -1.19 11.33 12.45
CA THR A 204 -0.47 12.06 13.51
C THR A 204 0.71 11.25 14.06
N ARG A 205 0.53 9.92 14.19
CA ARG A 205 1.55 9.07 14.82
C ARG A 205 2.65 8.63 13.87
N PHE A 206 2.36 8.48 12.58
CA PHE A 206 3.27 7.80 11.63
C PHE A 206 3.80 8.68 10.49
N ASN A 207 3.39 9.94 10.36
CA ASN A 207 3.94 10.94 9.43
C ASN A 207 5.13 11.77 10.05
#